data_2a0042e4958e61a81e64caeaae3777a8
#
_entry.id   2a0042e4958e61a81e64caeaae3777a8
#
_cell.length_a   1.000
_cell.length_b   1.000
_cell.length_c   1.000
_cell.angle_alpha   90.00
_cell.angle_beta   90.00
_cell.angle_gamma   90.00
#
_symmetry.space_group_name_H-M   'P 1'
#
loop_
_entity.id
_entity.type
_entity.pdbx_description
1 polymer ?
#
loop_
_entity_poly.entity_id
_entity_poly.type
_entity_poly.pdbx_seq_one_letter_code
_entity_poly.pdbx_strand_id
1 'polypeptide(L)'
;MSARVAREVAAQIPRLPFPPTVLGIAGCSGSGKTTLANEMARMLRGLRFHLDDYYLDLGHMPFEERVQQNFDDPAMIEITLLAEHIAALARGDTIDRPVYDFGTYTRMPGRTERVTSGPFLIIEGIFALYFEELLPLYQLRIYVDTPDALCFERRLKRDLDERGRSEESVRYQWDYRVRPSSMTFVRPSAANADLIVDGTGALDWKVERVMTEMRKRGLLTGAG
;
A
#
# COMPACT_ATOMS: atom_id res chain seq x y z
N MET A 1 8.27 -18.36 23.29
CA MET A 1 7.98 -17.25 24.23
C MET A 1 6.48 -17.29 24.55
N SER A 2 6.05 -17.27 25.83
CA SER A 2 4.63 -17.37 26.13
C SER A 2 3.91 -16.07 25.72
N ALA A 3 2.61 -16.17 25.37
CA ALA A 3 1.77 -15.02 24.99
C ALA A 3 1.73 -13.92 26.08
N ARG A 4 1.96 -14.29 27.33
CA ARG A 4 2.08 -13.38 28.46
C ARG A 4 3.36 -12.52 28.38
N VAL A 5 4.52 -13.12 28.09
CA VAL A 5 5.80 -12.42 27.93
C VAL A 5 5.76 -11.48 26.72
N ALA A 6 5.12 -11.91 25.61
CA ALA A 6 4.94 -11.05 24.44
C ALA A 6 4.08 -9.82 24.73
N ARG A 7 3.03 -9.94 25.55
CA ARG A 7 2.19 -8.82 26.01
C ARG A 7 2.94 -7.88 26.96
N GLU A 8 3.74 -8.43 27.87
CA GLU A 8 4.54 -7.64 28.81
C GLU A 8 5.64 -6.84 28.09
N VAL A 9 6.29 -7.42 27.08
CA VAL A 9 7.27 -6.71 26.24
C VAL A 9 6.59 -5.62 25.39
N ALA A 10 5.42 -5.91 24.82
CA ALA A 10 4.66 -4.92 24.03
C ALA A 10 4.20 -3.72 24.89
N ALA A 11 3.91 -3.93 26.18
CA ALA A 11 3.54 -2.87 27.10
C ALA A 11 4.74 -1.97 27.50
N GLN A 12 5.96 -2.43 27.27
CA GLN A 12 7.21 -1.69 27.58
C GLN A 12 7.75 -0.88 26.40
N ILE A 13 7.17 -1.05 25.19
CA ILE A 13 7.54 -0.21 24.04
C ILE A 13 6.92 1.17 24.27
N PRO A 14 7.74 2.26 24.31
CA PRO A 14 7.21 3.60 24.49
C PRO A 14 6.21 3.91 23.36
N ARG A 15 4.99 4.32 23.71
CA ARG A 15 4.07 4.87 22.73
C ARG A 15 4.66 6.16 22.18
N LEU A 16 4.51 6.38 20.89
CA LEU A 16 4.90 7.66 20.30
C LEU A 16 4.16 8.79 21.04
N PRO A 17 4.84 9.94 21.30
CA PRO A 17 4.24 11.05 22.04
C PRO A 17 2.99 11.62 21.36
N PHE A 18 2.81 11.34 20.06
CA PHE A 18 1.66 11.75 19.25
C PHE A 18 1.22 10.59 18.34
N PRO A 19 -0.09 10.54 17.98
CA PRO A 19 -0.52 9.58 16.99
C PRO A 19 0.22 9.82 15.66
N PRO A 20 0.61 8.75 14.95
CA PRO A 20 1.25 8.87 13.66
C PRO A 20 0.43 9.69 12.66
N THR A 21 1.11 10.48 11.83
CA THR A 21 0.50 11.07 10.65
C THR A 21 0.36 10.01 9.57
N VAL A 22 -0.86 9.76 9.10
CA VAL A 22 -1.15 8.71 8.11
C VAL A 22 -1.35 9.33 6.73
N LEU A 23 -0.57 8.84 5.76
CA LEU A 23 -0.68 9.21 4.35
C LEU A 23 -1.22 8.03 3.54
N GLY A 24 -2.19 8.26 2.67
CA GLY A 24 -2.66 7.29 1.69
C GLY A 24 -2.11 7.60 0.30
N ILE A 25 -1.46 6.64 -0.37
CA ILE A 25 -0.91 6.82 -1.72
C ILE A 25 -1.49 5.76 -2.66
N ALA A 26 -2.34 6.20 -3.60
CA ALA A 26 -2.92 5.35 -4.64
C ALA A 26 -2.40 5.70 -6.03
N GLY A 27 -2.73 4.85 -6.98
CA GLY A 27 -2.42 5.01 -8.41
C GLY A 27 -2.33 3.65 -9.09
N CYS A 28 -2.42 3.63 -10.40
CA CYS A 28 -2.43 2.40 -11.20
C CYS A 28 -1.15 1.57 -11.00
N SER A 29 -1.22 0.28 -11.34
CA SER A 29 -0.01 -0.56 -11.38
C SER A 29 0.99 0.03 -12.37
N GLY A 30 2.25 0.27 -11.95
CA GLY A 30 3.26 0.95 -12.76
C GLY A 30 3.24 2.49 -12.69
N SER A 31 2.33 3.11 -11.92
CA SER A 31 2.26 4.58 -11.80
C SER A 31 3.47 5.22 -11.11
N GLY A 32 4.25 4.45 -10.32
CA GLY A 32 5.35 4.96 -9.50
C GLY A 32 4.95 5.31 -8.07
N LYS A 33 3.74 4.94 -7.62
CA LYS A 33 3.28 5.12 -6.23
C LYS A 33 4.20 4.49 -5.20
N THR A 34 4.67 3.26 -5.45
CA THR A 34 5.58 2.54 -4.54
C THR A 34 6.94 3.24 -4.42
N THR A 35 7.47 3.77 -5.53
CA THR A 35 8.71 4.55 -5.53
C THR A 35 8.55 5.83 -4.70
N LEU A 36 7.43 6.54 -4.88
CA LEU A 36 7.10 7.72 -4.09
C LEU A 36 6.94 7.36 -2.60
N ALA A 37 6.18 6.30 -2.28
CA ALA A 37 5.95 5.86 -0.91
C ALA A 37 7.26 5.46 -0.19
N ASN A 38 8.17 4.77 -0.89
CA ASN A 38 9.49 4.43 -0.37
C ASN A 38 10.29 5.68 0.01
N GLU A 39 10.35 6.65 -0.91
CA GLU A 39 11.12 7.86 -0.66
C GLU A 39 10.50 8.71 0.45
N MET A 40 9.16 8.83 0.49
CA MET A 40 8.46 9.49 1.60
C MET A 40 8.75 8.81 2.94
N ALA A 41 8.68 7.48 3.00
CA ALA A 41 8.97 6.74 4.23
C ALA A 41 10.42 6.96 4.69
N ARG A 42 11.39 6.96 3.76
CA ARG A 42 12.80 7.22 4.05
C ARG A 42 13.01 8.63 4.60
N MET A 43 12.45 9.65 3.96
CA MET A 43 12.61 11.06 4.36
C MET A 43 11.93 11.39 5.68
N LEU A 44 10.74 10.85 5.89
CA LEU A 44 9.91 11.10 7.09
C LEU A 44 10.25 10.15 8.25
N ARG A 45 11.20 9.22 8.08
CA ARG A 45 11.49 8.14 9.02
C ARG A 45 10.20 7.39 9.43
N GLY A 46 9.33 7.21 8.45
CA GLY A 46 8.03 6.59 8.61
C GLY A 46 8.02 5.12 8.22
N LEU A 47 6.93 4.46 8.56
CA LEU A 47 6.64 3.10 8.14
C LEU A 47 5.92 3.13 6.79
N ARG A 48 6.46 2.43 5.78
CA ARG A 48 5.70 2.11 4.57
C ARG A 48 4.90 0.82 4.80
N PHE A 49 3.63 0.88 4.47
CA PHE A 49 2.69 -0.20 4.65
C PHE A 49 1.95 -0.52 3.35
N HIS A 50 2.02 -1.76 2.90
CA HIS A 50 1.40 -2.18 1.64
C HIS A 50 0.04 -2.84 1.85
N LEU A 51 -0.91 -2.52 0.99
CA LEU A 51 -2.19 -3.21 0.98
C LEU A 51 -2.07 -4.65 0.48
N ASP A 52 -1.10 -4.94 -0.38
CA ASP A 52 -0.95 -6.24 -1.04
C ASP A 52 -0.68 -7.40 -0.06
N ASP A 53 -0.21 -7.11 1.17
CA ASP A 53 -0.08 -8.13 2.22
C ASP A 53 -1.45 -8.64 2.73
N TYR A 54 -2.53 -7.94 2.37
CA TYR A 54 -3.91 -8.24 2.83
C TYR A 54 -4.79 -8.91 1.79
N TYR A 55 -4.21 -9.45 0.71
CA TYR A 55 -4.98 -10.36 -0.13
C TYR A 55 -5.55 -11.52 0.69
N LEU A 56 -6.72 -11.99 0.28
CA LEU A 56 -7.40 -13.12 0.92
C LEU A 56 -6.47 -14.34 1.00
N ASP A 57 -6.60 -15.09 2.09
CA ASP A 57 -5.95 -16.39 2.20
C ASP A 57 -6.68 -17.41 1.31
N LEU A 58 -6.01 -17.80 0.24
CA LEU A 58 -6.49 -18.80 -0.71
C LEU A 58 -5.91 -20.19 -0.46
N GLY A 59 -5.36 -20.45 0.73
CA GLY A 59 -4.75 -21.72 1.08
C GLY A 59 -5.66 -22.93 0.94
N HIS A 60 -6.98 -22.73 0.98
CA HIS A 60 -8.01 -23.76 0.77
C HIS A 60 -8.22 -24.14 -0.71
N MET A 61 -7.71 -23.35 -1.66
CA MET A 61 -7.83 -23.59 -3.09
C MET A 61 -6.59 -24.32 -3.64
N PRO A 62 -6.72 -25.17 -4.69
CA PRO A 62 -5.58 -25.66 -5.47
C PRO A 62 -4.78 -24.50 -6.10
N PHE A 63 -3.48 -24.70 -6.30
CA PHE A 63 -2.58 -23.67 -6.87
C PHE A 63 -3.08 -23.13 -8.23
N GLU A 64 -3.53 -24.03 -9.10
CA GLU A 64 -4.02 -23.72 -10.44
C GLU A 64 -5.24 -22.78 -10.42
N GLU A 65 -6.09 -22.91 -9.42
CA GLU A 65 -7.26 -22.03 -9.21
C GLU A 65 -6.85 -20.67 -8.64
N ARG A 66 -5.84 -20.61 -7.74
CA ARG A 66 -5.33 -19.37 -7.19
C ARG A 66 -4.73 -18.47 -8.27
N VAL A 67 -3.97 -19.05 -9.20
CA VAL A 67 -3.37 -18.32 -10.33
C VAL A 67 -4.42 -17.68 -11.23
N GLN A 68 -5.63 -18.24 -11.28
CA GLN A 68 -6.73 -17.71 -12.09
C GLN A 68 -7.48 -16.54 -11.42
N GLN A 69 -7.24 -16.27 -10.14
CA GLN A 69 -7.90 -15.15 -9.45
C GLN A 69 -7.47 -13.79 -10.01
N ASN A 70 -8.38 -12.82 -9.94
CA ASN A 70 -8.10 -11.45 -10.36
C ASN A 70 -7.65 -10.60 -9.17
N PHE A 71 -6.35 -10.55 -8.90
CA PHE A 71 -5.76 -9.75 -7.80
C PHE A 71 -5.83 -8.23 -8.04
N ASP A 72 -6.32 -7.79 -9.19
CA ASP A 72 -6.65 -6.40 -9.45
C ASP A 72 -8.15 -6.08 -9.17
N ASP A 73 -8.87 -7.00 -8.49
CA ASP A 73 -10.23 -6.80 -7.98
C ASP A 73 -10.17 -6.45 -6.48
N PRO A 74 -10.84 -5.36 -6.02
CA PRO A 74 -10.86 -5.00 -4.60
C PRO A 74 -11.48 -6.08 -3.69
N ALA A 75 -12.36 -6.95 -4.22
CA ALA A 75 -12.92 -8.08 -3.49
C ALA A 75 -11.87 -9.10 -3.02
N MET A 76 -10.65 -9.06 -3.59
CA MET A 76 -9.53 -9.89 -3.17
C MET A 76 -8.81 -9.38 -1.92
N ILE A 77 -9.15 -8.19 -1.43
CA ILE A 77 -8.55 -7.62 -0.20
C ILE A 77 -9.44 -7.92 1.00
N GLU A 78 -8.85 -8.45 2.08
CA GLU A 78 -9.51 -8.59 3.38
C GLU A 78 -9.60 -7.23 4.08
N ILE A 79 -10.57 -6.41 3.63
CA ILE A 79 -10.68 -5.01 4.05
C ILE A 79 -10.89 -4.84 5.55
N THR A 80 -11.65 -5.73 6.20
CA THR A 80 -11.92 -5.64 7.64
C THR A 80 -10.63 -5.72 8.45
N LEU A 81 -9.81 -6.75 8.23
CA LEU A 81 -8.52 -6.91 8.89
C LEU A 81 -7.55 -5.77 8.55
N LEU A 82 -7.53 -5.34 7.29
CA LEU A 82 -6.72 -4.22 6.83
C LEU A 82 -7.07 -2.94 7.57
N ALA A 83 -8.35 -2.58 7.64
CA ALA A 83 -8.82 -1.36 8.30
C ALA A 83 -8.54 -1.39 9.81
N GLU A 84 -8.77 -2.52 10.48
CA GLU A 84 -8.44 -2.72 11.90
C GLU A 84 -6.96 -2.51 12.17
N HIS A 85 -6.09 -3.08 11.35
CA HIS A 85 -4.64 -2.95 11.49
C HIS A 85 -4.14 -1.54 11.22
N ILE A 86 -4.65 -0.87 10.18
CA ILE A 86 -4.28 0.54 9.91
C ILE A 86 -4.76 1.43 11.04
N ALA A 87 -5.98 1.24 11.55
CA ALA A 87 -6.50 2.01 12.67
C ALA A 87 -5.69 1.79 13.95
N ALA A 88 -5.23 0.57 14.22
CA ALA A 88 -4.34 0.28 15.34
C ALA A 88 -2.98 0.98 15.21
N LEU A 89 -2.35 0.88 14.03
CA LEU A 89 -1.10 1.58 13.74
C LEU A 89 -1.25 3.10 13.82
N ALA A 90 -2.38 3.66 13.37
CA ALA A 90 -2.68 5.09 13.46
C ALA A 90 -2.83 5.60 14.90
N ARG A 91 -3.12 4.70 15.86
CA ARG A 91 -3.08 5.01 17.30
C ARG A 91 -1.71 4.80 17.94
N GLY A 92 -0.72 4.31 17.16
CA GLY A 92 0.61 3.95 17.66
C GLY A 92 0.68 2.55 18.29
N ASP A 93 -0.33 1.72 18.08
CA ASP A 93 -0.33 0.32 18.53
C ASP A 93 0.57 -0.54 17.64
N THR A 94 0.92 -1.73 18.13
CA THR A 94 1.66 -2.75 17.37
C THR A 94 0.68 -3.80 16.87
N ILE A 95 0.87 -4.27 15.64
CA ILE A 95 0.08 -5.32 15.01
C ILE A 95 0.94 -6.52 14.62
N ASP A 96 0.32 -7.65 14.38
CA ASP A 96 0.92 -8.82 13.74
C ASP A 96 0.35 -8.95 12.32
N ARG A 97 1.05 -8.35 11.34
CA ARG A 97 0.67 -8.28 9.93
C ARG A 97 0.79 -9.66 9.29
N PRO A 98 -0.18 -10.10 8.45
CA PRO A 98 -0.03 -11.31 7.67
C PRO A 98 1.17 -11.19 6.70
N VAL A 99 1.76 -12.32 6.38
CA VAL A 99 2.80 -12.41 5.33
C VAL A 99 2.20 -13.09 4.13
N TYR A 100 2.11 -12.36 3.01
CA TYR A 100 1.60 -12.88 1.75
C TYR A 100 2.74 -13.37 0.87
N ASP A 101 2.59 -14.56 0.30
CA ASP A 101 3.52 -15.14 -0.66
C ASP A 101 3.00 -15.01 -2.08
N PHE A 102 3.60 -14.11 -2.84
CA PHE A 102 3.25 -13.85 -4.24
C PHE A 102 3.61 -14.99 -5.19
N GLY A 103 4.48 -15.91 -4.77
CA GLY A 103 4.85 -17.09 -5.55
C GLY A 103 3.77 -18.18 -5.47
N THR A 104 3.14 -18.33 -4.31
CA THR A 104 2.10 -19.33 -4.06
C THR A 104 0.68 -18.76 -4.07
N TYR A 105 0.52 -17.44 -4.22
CA TYR A 105 -0.76 -16.72 -4.27
C TYR A 105 -1.63 -16.95 -3.03
N THR A 106 -1.01 -16.97 -1.84
CA THR A 106 -1.72 -17.11 -0.58
C THR A 106 -0.91 -16.56 0.59
N ARG A 107 -1.52 -16.46 1.76
CA ARG A 107 -0.81 -16.13 3.00
C ARG A 107 0.04 -17.31 3.48
N MET A 108 1.18 -17.01 4.09
CA MET A 108 2.02 -18.03 4.71
C MET A 108 1.36 -18.50 6.01
N PRO A 109 0.94 -19.78 6.13
CA PRO A 109 0.24 -20.27 7.30
C PRO A 109 1.02 -20.06 8.60
N GLY A 110 0.38 -19.46 9.60
CA GLY A 110 0.98 -19.24 10.92
C GLY A 110 2.14 -18.24 10.96
N ARG A 111 2.44 -17.54 9.87
CA ARG A 111 3.50 -16.55 9.79
C ARG A 111 2.91 -15.14 9.78
N THR A 112 3.34 -14.33 10.75
CA THR A 112 3.04 -12.91 10.83
C THR A 112 4.33 -12.12 11.02
N GLU A 113 4.29 -10.86 10.64
CA GLU A 113 5.35 -9.90 10.90
C GLU A 113 4.87 -8.87 11.92
N ARG A 114 5.63 -8.70 13.00
CA ARG A 114 5.32 -7.70 14.01
C ARG A 114 5.71 -6.32 13.52
N VAL A 115 4.73 -5.43 13.45
CA VAL A 115 4.87 -4.09 12.87
C VAL A 115 4.42 -3.04 13.87
N THR A 116 5.25 -2.01 14.05
CA THR A 116 4.94 -0.83 14.87
C THR A 116 5.11 0.42 14.02
N SER A 117 4.19 1.37 14.15
CA SER A 117 4.25 2.62 13.40
C SER A 117 5.40 3.51 13.91
N GLY A 118 6.03 4.23 12.98
CA GLY A 118 6.86 5.40 13.28
C GLY A 118 6.01 6.68 13.38
N PRO A 119 6.64 7.87 13.37
CA PRO A 119 5.92 9.15 13.41
C PRO A 119 5.03 9.37 12.17
N PHE A 120 5.31 8.69 11.08
CA PHE A 120 4.53 8.69 9.86
C PHE A 120 4.22 7.27 9.41
N LEU A 121 2.98 7.06 8.95
CA LEU A 121 2.50 5.81 8.39
C LEU A 121 2.08 6.06 6.94
N ILE A 122 2.79 5.46 5.99
CA ILE A 122 2.56 5.64 4.56
C ILE A 122 1.89 4.38 4.02
N ILE A 123 0.58 4.44 3.83
CA ILE A 123 -0.23 3.36 3.28
C ILE A 123 -0.18 3.46 1.76
N GLU A 124 0.24 2.41 1.06
CA GLU A 124 0.27 2.42 -0.39
C GLU A 124 -0.36 1.18 -1.02
N GLY A 125 -1.01 1.38 -2.14
CA GLY A 125 -1.60 0.31 -2.93
C GLY A 125 -2.53 0.84 -4.00
N ILE A 126 -2.90 -0.01 -4.96
CA ILE A 126 -3.81 0.40 -6.04
C ILE A 126 -5.19 0.81 -5.49
N PHE A 127 -5.62 0.20 -4.39
CA PHE A 127 -6.91 0.44 -3.73
C PHE A 127 -6.83 1.34 -2.49
N ALA A 128 -5.69 1.99 -2.22
CA ALA A 128 -5.51 2.78 -1.01
C ALA A 128 -6.53 3.93 -0.86
N LEU A 129 -7.05 4.47 -1.96
CA LEU A 129 -8.10 5.49 -1.95
C LEU A 129 -9.47 4.98 -2.41
N TYR A 130 -9.61 3.67 -2.63
CA TYR A 130 -10.87 3.05 -3.07
C TYR A 130 -11.79 2.72 -1.89
N PHE A 131 -11.25 2.15 -0.82
CA PHE A 131 -12.03 1.70 0.33
C PHE A 131 -12.46 2.86 1.22
N GLU A 132 -13.76 3.02 1.40
CA GLU A 132 -14.34 4.10 2.22
C GLU A 132 -13.92 3.98 3.70
N GLU A 133 -13.68 2.76 4.19
CA GLU A 133 -13.23 2.47 5.55
C GLU A 133 -11.85 3.06 5.86
N LEU A 134 -11.01 3.23 4.84
CA LEU A 134 -9.65 3.76 5.00
C LEU A 134 -9.59 5.29 4.90
N LEU A 135 -10.49 5.92 4.16
CA LEU A 135 -10.44 7.36 3.86
C LEU A 135 -10.39 8.24 5.12
N PRO A 136 -11.18 7.99 6.19
CA PRO A 136 -11.13 8.80 7.42
C PRO A 136 -9.83 8.64 8.22
N LEU A 137 -9.02 7.63 7.94
CA LEU A 137 -7.76 7.38 8.64
C LEU A 137 -6.61 8.23 8.10
N TYR A 138 -6.75 8.80 6.90
CA TYR A 138 -5.69 9.56 6.23
C TYR A 138 -5.76 11.05 6.55
N GLN A 139 -4.64 11.66 6.93
CA GLN A 139 -4.47 13.11 7.02
C GLN A 139 -4.13 13.74 5.65
N LEU A 140 -3.57 12.93 4.73
CA LEU A 140 -3.32 13.36 3.36
C LEU A 140 -3.49 12.19 2.39
N ARG A 141 -4.34 12.37 1.39
CA ARG A 141 -4.66 11.39 0.35
C ARG A 141 -4.03 11.82 -0.96
N ILE A 142 -3.18 10.97 -1.51
CA ILE A 142 -2.35 11.26 -2.68
C ILE A 142 -2.68 10.27 -3.79
N TYR A 143 -2.96 10.76 -4.97
CA TYR A 143 -3.10 9.94 -6.17
C TYR A 143 -1.96 10.23 -7.15
N VAL A 144 -1.25 9.17 -7.58
CA VAL A 144 -0.21 9.27 -8.61
C VAL A 144 -0.82 8.97 -9.97
N ASP A 145 -1.09 10.03 -10.72
CA ASP A 145 -1.67 9.94 -12.06
C ASP A 145 -0.59 9.72 -13.11
N THR A 146 -0.77 8.67 -13.91
CA THR A 146 0.21 8.27 -14.94
C THR A 146 -0.55 7.70 -16.14
N PRO A 147 -0.17 8.08 -17.37
CA PRO A 147 -0.77 7.52 -18.59
C PRO A 147 -0.63 6.00 -18.66
N ASP A 148 -1.66 5.32 -19.19
CA ASP A 148 -1.71 3.84 -19.29
C ASP A 148 -0.50 3.25 -20.00
N ALA A 149 -0.06 3.88 -21.09
CA ALA A 149 1.09 3.41 -21.87
C ALA A 149 2.37 3.33 -21.00
N LEU A 150 2.61 4.36 -20.20
CA LEU A 150 3.78 4.41 -19.31
C LEU A 150 3.62 3.46 -18.11
N CYS A 151 2.41 3.33 -17.59
CA CYS A 151 2.10 2.33 -16.56
C CYS A 151 2.40 0.91 -17.04
N PHE A 152 1.96 0.59 -18.27
CA PHE A 152 2.21 -0.71 -18.89
C PHE A 152 3.70 -0.97 -19.10
N GLU A 153 4.42 -0.02 -19.70
CA GLU A 153 5.87 -0.13 -19.94
C GLU A 153 6.64 -0.43 -18.64
N ARG A 154 6.36 0.34 -17.59
CA ARG A 154 7.01 0.17 -16.28
C ARG A 154 6.64 -1.17 -15.61
N ARG A 155 5.36 -1.59 -15.73
CA ARG A 155 4.91 -2.89 -15.24
C ARG A 155 5.58 -4.02 -16.00
N LEU A 156 5.63 -3.94 -17.34
CA LEU A 156 6.25 -4.96 -18.18
C LEU A 156 7.71 -5.16 -17.76
N LYS A 157 8.47 -4.07 -17.70
CA LYS A 157 9.87 -4.13 -17.28
C LYS A 157 10.02 -4.79 -15.90
N ARG A 158 9.29 -4.30 -14.89
CA ARG A 158 9.36 -4.85 -13.53
C ARG A 158 9.00 -6.34 -13.50
N ASP A 159 7.92 -6.74 -14.16
CA ASP A 159 7.42 -8.12 -14.07
C ASP A 159 8.32 -9.12 -14.84
N LEU A 160 9.05 -8.65 -15.88
CA LEU A 160 10.11 -9.44 -16.51
C LEU A 160 11.35 -9.54 -15.62
N ASP A 161 11.84 -8.42 -15.07
CA ASP A 161 13.11 -8.36 -14.36
C ASP A 161 13.04 -8.97 -12.95
N GLU A 162 11.90 -8.76 -12.24
CA GLU A 162 11.78 -9.06 -10.80
C GLU A 162 10.85 -10.23 -10.48
N ARG A 163 9.89 -10.56 -11.37
CA ARG A 163 8.84 -11.56 -11.10
C ARG A 163 8.93 -12.80 -11.99
N GLY A 164 9.90 -12.86 -12.89
CA GLY A 164 10.12 -14.00 -13.77
C GLY A 164 8.96 -14.32 -14.71
N ARG A 165 8.11 -13.31 -15.01
CA ARG A 165 6.95 -13.47 -15.92
C ARG A 165 7.38 -13.36 -17.37
N SER A 166 6.64 -14.01 -18.29
CA SER A 166 6.81 -13.81 -19.72
C SER A 166 6.09 -12.53 -20.17
N GLU A 167 6.59 -11.91 -21.23
CA GLU A 167 5.95 -10.72 -21.84
C GLU A 167 4.49 -11.01 -22.25
N GLU A 168 4.24 -12.18 -22.85
CA GLU A 168 2.90 -12.61 -23.22
C GLU A 168 1.95 -12.64 -22.02
N SER A 169 2.38 -13.22 -20.90
CA SER A 169 1.60 -13.27 -19.66
C SER A 169 1.31 -11.87 -19.11
N VAL A 170 2.29 -10.96 -19.14
CA VAL A 170 2.10 -9.59 -18.66
C VAL A 170 1.13 -8.82 -19.54
N ARG A 171 1.22 -8.96 -20.88
CA ARG A 171 0.29 -8.35 -21.84
C ARG A 171 -1.14 -8.86 -21.64
N TYR A 172 -1.30 -10.17 -21.54
CA TYR A 172 -2.61 -10.79 -21.27
C TYR A 172 -3.22 -10.25 -19.96
N GLN A 173 -2.46 -10.25 -18.87
CA GLN A 173 -2.93 -9.71 -17.59
C GLN A 173 -3.30 -8.23 -17.69
N TRP A 174 -2.50 -7.43 -18.41
CA TRP A 174 -2.76 -6.01 -18.60
C TRP A 174 -4.09 -5.78 -19.32
N ASP A 175 -4.32 -6.42 -20.44
CA ASP A 175 -5.49 -6.17 -21.27
C ASP A 175 -6.78 -6.70 -20.64
N TYR A 176 -6.73 -7.86 -19.98
CA TYR A 176 -7.93 -8.56 -19.51
C TYR A 176 -8.22 -8.39 -18.02
N ARG A 177 -7.26 -7.92 -17.20
CA ARG A 177 -7.43 -7.77 -15.74
C ARG A 177 -7.04 -6.38 -15.25
N VAL A 178 -5.77 -6.00 -15.41
CA VAL A 178 -5.19 -4.80 -14.78
C VAL A 178 -5.84 -3.53 -15.28
N ARG A 179 -5.87 -3.34 -16.61
CA ARG A 179 -6.46 -2.14 -17.22
C ARG A 179 -7.97 -2.02 -16.98
N PRO A 180 -8.80 -3.06 -17.19
CA PRO A 180 -10.22 -3.01 -16.84
C PRO A 180 -10.47 -2.68 -15.36
N SER A 181 -9.79 -3.36 -14.44
CA SER A 181 -9.91 -3.09 -13.00
C SER A 181 -9.44 -1.67 -12.64
N SER A 182 -8.36 -1.20 -13.28
CA SER A 182 -7.88 0.17 -13.10
C SER A 182 -8.92 1.21 -13.50
N MET A 183 -9.58 1.00 -14.63
CA MET A 183 -10.64 1.90 -15.13
C MET A 183 -11.88 1.88 -14.23
N THR A 184 -12.21 0.72 -13.66
CA THR A 184 -13.42 0.55 -12.84
C THR A 184 -13.24 1.04 -11.42
N PHE A 185 -12.08 0.76 -10.80
CA PHE A 185 -11.88 0.95 -9.35
C PHE A 185 -10.81 1.99 -9.02
N VAL A 186 -9.63 1.90 -9.69
CA VAL A 186 -8.46 2.68 -9.26
C VAL A 186 -8.53 4.13 -9.74
N ARG A 187 -8.82 4.36 -11.03
CA ARG A 187 -8.91 5.73 -11.58
C ARG A 187 -10.03 6.56 -10.96
N PRO A 188 -11.24 6.02 -10.77
CA PRO A 188 -12.29 6.77 -10.09
C PRO A 188 -11.94 7.17 -8.66
N SER A 189 -11.13 6.38 -7.94
CA SER A 189 -10.69 6.71 -6.58
C SER A 189 -9.82 7.97 -6.48
N ALA A 190 -9.31 8.48 -7.61
CA ALA A 190 -8.63 9.77 -7.67
C ALA A 190 -9.52 10.94 -7.19
N ALA A 191 -10.85 10.80 -7.28
CA ALA A 191 -11.79 11.78 -6.74
C ALA A 191 -11.70 11.92 -5.20
N ASN A 192 -11.17 10.93 -4.51
CA ASN A 192 -10.94 10.94 -3.07
C ASN A 192 -9.59 11.56 -2.68
N ALA A 193 -8.74 11.94 -3.65
CA ALA A 193 -7.42 12.48 -3.38
C ALA A 193 -7.48 13.96 -2.98
N ASP A 194 -6.68 14.34 -2.00
CA ASP A 194 -6.40 15.72 -1.64
C ASP A 194 -5.33 16.34 -2.56
N LEU A 195 -4.45 15.50 -3.10
CA LEU A 195 -3.36 15.88 -4.00
C LEU A 195 -3.21 14.86 -5.13
N ILE A 196 -3.28 15.34 -6.36
CA ILE A 196 -2.92 14.57 -7.54
C ILE A 196 -1.50 14.94 -7.96
N VAL A 197 -0.65 13.94 -8.14
CA VAL A 197 0.77 14.09 -8.50
C VAL A 197 0.99 13.45 -9.87
N ASP A 198 1.59 14.21 -10.79
CA ASP A 198 1.98 13.70 -12.11
C ASP A 198 3.08 12.62 -11.97
N GLY A 199 2.70 11.37 -12.29
CA GLY A 199 3.60 10.22 -12.22
C GLY A 199 4.67 10.17 -13.30
N THR A 200 4.61 11.04 -14.31
CA THR A 200 5.65 11.17 -15.36
C THR A 200 6.85 11.98 -14.88
N GLY A 201 6.65 12.86 -13.89
CA GLY A 201 7.70 13.74 -13.36
C GLY A 201 8.82 13.01 -12.63
N ALA A 202 9.92 13.72 -12.41
CA ALA A 202 11.04 13.22 -11.60
C ALA A 202 10.61 12.93 -10.15
N LEU A 203 11.27 11.97 -9.50
CA LEU A 203 10.93 11.57 -8.12
C LEU A 203 11.04 12.75 -7.15
N ASP A 204 12.14 13.51 -7.22
CA ASP A 204 12.39 14.64 -6.33
C ASP A 204 11.30 15.71 -6.43
N TRP A 205 10.82 15.98 -7.66
CA TRP A 205 9.71 16.90 -7.88
C TRP A 205 8.41 16.38 -7.23
N LYS A 206 8.11 15.07 -7.38
CA LYS A 206 6.92 14.46 -6.75
C LYS A 206 6.98 14.57 -5.24
N VAL A 207 8.13 14.25 -4.67
CA VAL A 207 8.39 14.35 -3.22
C VAL A 207 8.19 15.78 -2.75
N GLU A 208 8.77 16.78 -3.44
CA GLU A 208 8.62 18.19 -3.05
C GLU A 208 7.17 18.67 -3.13
N ARG A 209 6.38 18.19 -4.10
CA ARG A 209 4.95 18.46 -4.18
C ARG A 209 4.20 17.94 -2.94
N VAL A 210 4.47 16.70 -2.52
CA VAL A 210 3.86 16.11 -1.32
C VAL A 210 4.32 16.86 -0.07
N MET A 211 5.61 17.10 0.09
CA MET A 211 6.17 17.84 1.24
C MET A 211 5.61 19.26 1.36
N THR A 212 5.40 19.93 0.24
CA THR A 212 4.77 21.27 0.21
C THR A 212 3.33 21.21 0.70
N GLU A 213 2.55 20.21 0.26
CA GLU A 213 1.18 20.05 0.74
C GLU A 213 1.13 19.67 2.22
N MET A 214 2.05 18.84 2.69
CA MET A 214 2.17 18.50 4.11
C MET A 214 2.48 19.73 4.97
N ARG A 215 3.39 20.62 4.52
CA ARG A 215 3.69 21.90 5.22
C ARG A 215 2.46 22.79 5.29
N LYS A 216 1.73 22.96 4.19
CA LYS A 216 0.49 23.75 4.16
C LYS A 216 -0.57 23.26 5.15
N ARG A 217 -0.64 21.95 5.36
CA ARG A 217 -1.58 21.32 6.29
C ARG A 217 -1.06 21.23 7.73
N GLY A 218 0.17 21.71 7.99
CA GLY A 218 0.78 21.61 9.32
C GLY A 218 1.11 20.18 9.75
N LEU A 219 1.25 19.23 8.81
CA LEU A 219 1.52 17.81 9.09
C LEU A 219 3.01 17.53 9.39
N LEU A 220 3.88 18.52 9.25
CA LEU A 220 5.33 18.42 9.50
C LEU A 220 5.75 19.12 10.82
N THR A 221 4.82 19.44 11.70
CA THR A 221 5.10 20.05 12.99
C THR A 221 5.76 19.03 13.92
N GLY A 222 7.05 19.20 14.19
CA GLY A 222 7.78 18.38 15.17
C GLY A 222 9.19 17.98 14.77
N ALA A 223 9.76 18.51 13.70
CA ALA A 223 11.19 18.45 13.44
C ALA A 223 11.85 19.73 13.96
N GLY A 224 11.96 19.84 15.27
CA GLY A 224 12.82 20.75 15.97
C GLY A 224 13.94 19.96 16.64
#